data_95d9f424395781741894e4deca4a1b2a
#
_entry.id   95d9f424395781741894e4deca4a1b2a
#
_cell.length_a   1.000
_cell.length_b   1.000
_cell.length_c   1.000
_cell.angle_alpha   90.00
_cell.angle_beta   90.00
_cell.angle_gamma   90.00
#
_symmetry.space_group_name_H-M   'P 1'
#
loop_
_entity.id
_entity.type
_entity.pdbx_description
1 polymer ?
#
loop_
_entity_poly.entity_id
_entity_poly.type
_entity_poly.pdbx_seq_one_letter_code
_entity_poly.pdbx_strand_id
1 'polypeptide(L)'
;MDKKERSAYFWNMLGSLIYAVTSMLLGVAVTKLSGAYAGGIFFFGFSTLGQQLYIISYFGMRPIQVTDIANEYTFCDYLRFRVITSLLAVLAGFMYIVFMAKDRYVFEVYMILSLYKILDGFCDIFESEMQRQDRLDMTGKATLFRTLFCVGIFLGILGITGDLKLSSLALLPGIAVAAVVFDIIPLRRLKVDFAIKKLSYISLLNKSKWLFLGAFIDLYIFAAAKYAVNYRLGEEFNGYFSIIFIPTSIINLMAGFVIRPILTKLSLLFKTGNTKSFVSTISKIAVFIIAATIFGMLAAYIFGIPVLKLVLGDVGSAIEPYKTALVLVILGGGLYAVVNLGYYCLVIFEMTGVIFFIYVIGAVFAYFFSDFMVKIFAMDGAAIAYMITMLLLTVFFLAAVIFGLRKVKK
;
A
#
# COMPACT_ATOMS: atom_id res chain seq x y z
N MET A 1 20.71 -20.92 -8.50
CA MET A 1 20.53 -20.27 -7.18
C MET A 1 21.20 -21.10 -6.11
N ASP A 2 22.16 -20.50 -5.43
CA ASP A 2 22.83 -21.11 -4.26
C ASP A 2 21.84 -21.24 -3.09
N LYS A 3 22.14 -22.18 -2.12
CA LYS A 3 21.32 -22.41 -0.91
C LYS A 3 21.11 -21.12 -0.10
N LYS A 4 22.12 -20.25 -0.06
CA LYS A 4 22.07 -18.96 0.63
C LYS A 4 21.10 -17.98 -0.06
N GLU A 5 21.14 -17.89 -1.38
CA GLU A 5 20.20 -17.07 -2.16
C GLU A 5 18.76 -17.52 -1.98
N ARG A 6 18.50 -18.85 -2.06
CA ARG A 6 17.15 -19.40 -1.84
C ARG A 6 16.61 -19.04 -0.46
N SER A 7 17.45 -19.14 0.57
CA SER A 7 17.07 -18.74 1.94
C SER A 7 16.77 -17.26 2.03
N ALA A 8 17.54 -16.40 1.36
CA ALA A 8 17.35 -14.95 1.37
C ALA A 8 16.00 -14.57 0.72
N TYR A 9 15.72 -15.13 -0.46
CA TYR A 9 14.42 -14.91 -1.12
C TYR A 9 13.25 -15.44 -0.30
N PHE A 10 13.38 -16.62 0.30
CA PHE A 10 12.33 -17.21 1.15
C PHE A 10 11.97 -16.29 2.32
N TRP A 11 12.96 -15.81 3.10
CA TRP A 11 12.69 -14.94 4.24
C TRP A 11 12.09 -13.59 3.81
N ASN A 12 12.57 -13.02 2.71
CA ASN A 12 12.03 -11.76 2.21
C ASN A 12 10.59 -11.91 1.71
N MET A 13 10.28 -13.00 1.01
CA MET A 13 8.90 -13.30 0.58
C MET A 13 7.98 -13.53 1.78
N LEU A 14 8.42 -14.33 2.76
CA LEU A 14 7.64 -14.62 3.95
C LEU A 14 7.38 -13.35 4.77
N GLY A 15 8.40 -12.54 5.01
CA GLY A 15 8.25 -11.27 5.72
C GLY A 15 7.27 -10.33 5.02
N SER A 16 7.42 -10.14 3.71
CA SER A 16 6.54 -9.29 2.93
C SER A 16 5.10 -9.81 2.87
N LEU A 17 4.91 -11.13 2.75
CA LEU A 17 3.59 -11.76 2.73
C LEU A 17 2.87 -11.59 4.08
N ILE A 18 3.56 -11.90 5.19
CA ILE A 18 3.00 -11.75 6.53
C ILE A 18 2.65 -10.29 6.82
N TYR A 19 3.52 -9.35 6.46
CA TYR A 19 3.24 -7.91 6.58
C TYR A 19 1.97 -7.51 5.80
N ALA A 20 1.84 -7.94 4.54
CA ALA A 20 0.69 -7.62 3.72
C ALA A 20 -0.61 -8.23 4.26
N VAL A 21 -0.60 -9.53 4.58
CA VAL A 21 -1.77 -10.25 5.12
C VAL A 21 -2.21 -9.66 6.46
N THR A 22 -1.26 -9.39 7.35
CA THR A 22 -1.55 -8.80 8.67
C THR A 22 -2.13 -7.39 8.52
N SER A 23 -1.55 -6.56 7.67
CA SER A 23 -2.06 -5.21 7.41
C SER A 23 -3.49 -5.20 6.87
N MET A 24 -3.89 -6.25 6.13
CA MET A 24 -5.26 -6.40 5.61
C MET A 24 -6.23 -6.91 6.66
N LEU A 25 -5.83 -7.93 7.44
CA LEU A 25 -6.73 -8.65 8.34
C LEU A 25 -6.83 -8.02 9.73
N LEU A 26 -5.86 -7.19 10.13
CA LEU A 26 -5.85 -6.61 11.46
C LEU A 26 -7.09 -5.75 11.74
N GLY A 27 -7.56 -4.98 10.74
CA GLY A 27 -8.79 -4.22 10.84
C GLY A 27 -10.05 -5.09 10.99
N VAL A 28 -10.06 -6.27 10.37
CA VAL A 28 -11.14 -7.27 10.56
C VAL A 28 -11.15 -7.79 12.00
N ALA A 29 -9.96 -8.07 12.54
CA ALA A 29 -9.83 -8.50 13.94
C ALA A 29 -10.32 -7.42 14.92
N VAL A 30 -9.96 -6.14 14.69
CA VAL A 30 -10.46 -5.00 15.46
C VAL A 30 -11.99 -4.92 15.38
N THR A 31 -12.54 -5.01 14.17
CA THR A 31 -13.99 -4.96 13.96
C THR A 31 -14.70 -6.08 14.72
N LYS A 32 -14.13 -7.30 14.71
CA LYS A 32 -14.70 -8.45 15.41
C LYS A 32 -14.65 -8.30 16.93
N LEU A 33 -13.56 -7.75 17.48
CA LEU A 33 -13.33 -7.67 18.93
C LEU A 33 -13.97 -6.41 19.56
N SER A 34 -14.04 -5.29 18.80
CA SER A 34 -14.43 -3.99 19.35
C SER A 34 -15.56 -3.30 18.57
N GLY A 35 -16.14 -3.99 17.59
CA GLY A 35 -17.30 -3.50 16.81
C GLY A 35 -16.92 -2.66 15.58
N ALA A 36 -17.94 -2.32 14.78
CA ALA A 36 -17.76 -1.68 13.47
C ALA A 36 -17.17 -0.26 13.57
N TYR A 37 -17.57 0.52 14.58
CA TYR A 37 -17.05 1.88 14.80
C TYR A 37 -15.55 1.87 15.08
N ALA A 38 -15.09 1.04 16.02
CA ALA A 38 -13.67 0.88 16.33
C ALA A 38 -12.89 0.34 15.11
N GLY A 39 -13.46 -0.61 14.38
CA GLY A 39 -12.93 -1.12 13.12
C GLY A 39 -12.75 -0.03 12.08
N GLY A 40 -13.72 0.85 11.93
CA GLY A 40 -13.68 1.99 11.01
C GLY A 40 -12.58 2.99 11.35
N ILE A 41 -12.46 3.36 12.64
CA ILE A 41 -11.36 4.21 13.13
C ILE A 41 -10.01 3.55 12.82
N PHE A 42 -9.87 2.25 13.11
CA PHE A 42 -8.63 1.53 12.85
C PHE A 42 -8.31 1.48 11.35
N PHE A 43 -9.25 1.08 10.49
CA PHE A 43 -9.04 1.01 9.05
C PHE A 43 -8.63 2.36 8.47
N PHE A 44 -9.28 3.44 8.90
CA PHE A 44 -8.91 4.77 8.42
C PHE A 44 -7.54 5.21 8.92
N GLY A 45 -7.32 5.16 10.22
CA GLY A 45 -6.08 5.60 10.85
C GLY A 45 -4.86 4.76 10.47
N PHE A 46 -5.03 3.43 10.29
CA PHE A 46 -3.94 2.52 9.99
C PHE A 46 -3.74 2.27 8.49
N SER A 47 -4.83 1.89 7.77
CA SER A 47 -4.72 1.39 6.40
C SER A 47 -4.96 2.46 5.33
N THR A 48 -5.59 3.59 5.67
CA THR A 48 -5.89 4.68 4.73
C THR A 48 -4.94 5.85 4.99
N LEU A 49 -5.18 6.64 6.02
CA LEU A 49 -4.35 7.78 6.38
C LEU A 49 -2.92 7.35 6.76
N GLY A 50 -2.80 6.37 7.65
CA GLY A 50 -1.51 5.87 8.11
C GLY A 50 -0.63 5.36 6.97
N GLN A 51 -1.21 4.68 5.99
CA GLN A 51 -0.47 4.22 4.81
C GLN A 51 -0.02 5.40 3.92
N GLN A 52 -0.83 6.45 3.82
CA GLN A 52 -0.45 7.67 3.10
C GLN A 52 0.73 8.37 3.79
N LEU A 53 0.71 8.45 5.13
CA LEU A 53 1.79 9.02 5.93
C LEU A 53 3.06 8.16 5.93
N TYR A 54 2.90 6.82 5.87
CA TYR A 54 4.01 5.90 5.62
C TYR A 54 4.74 6.26 4.32
N ILE A 55 4.01 6.52 3.22
CA ILE A 55 4.62 6.91 1.94
C ILE A 55 5.36 8.24 2.04
N ILE A 56 4.86 9.22 2.82
CA ILE A 56 5.58 10.48 3.06
C ILE A 56 6.87 10.21 3.85
N SER A 57 6.82 9.41 4.91
CA SER A 57 8.00 9.03 5.69
C SER A 57 9.01 8.27 4.84
N TYR A 58 8.57 7.26 4.07
CA TYR A 58 9.36 6.43 3.18
C TYR A 58 10.00 7.23 2.02
N PHE A 59 9.30 8.16 1.44
CA PHE A 59 9.67 9.10 0.39
C PHE A 59 10.30 8.45 -0.87
N GLY A 60 9.93 7.22 -1.19
CA GLY A 60 10.48 6.50 -2.34
C GLY A 60 12.00 6.25 -2.24
N MET A 61 12.56 6.25 -1.04
CA MET A 61 14.02 6.24 -0.84
C MET A 61 14.65 4.85 -1.01
N ARG A 62 13.92 3.76 -0.71
CA ARG A 62 14.48 2.40 -0.75
C ARG A 62 15.10 2.01 -2.10
N PRO A 63 14.45 2.23 -3.27
CA PRO A 63 15.08 1.91 -4.55
C PRO A 63 16.40 2.64 -4.75
N ILE A 64 16.50 3.90 -4.33
CA ILE A 64 17.71 4.71 -4.46
C ILE A 64 18.82 4.18 -3.56
N GLN A 65 18.50 3.92 -2.29
CA GLN A 65 19.47 3.41 -1.33
C GLN A 65 20.00 2.02 -1.71
N VAL A 66 19.12 1.11 -2.12
CA VAL A 66 19.48 -0.27 -2.48
C VAL A 66 20.32 -0.32 -3.76
N THR A 67 20.11 0.60 -4.70
CA THR A 67 20.87 0.64 -5.97
C THR A 67 22.11 1.52 -5.92
N ASP A 68 22.39 2.16 -4.79
CA ASP A 68 23.63 2.96 -4.59
C ASP A 68 24.85 2.08 -4.30
N ILE A 69 25.24 1.28 -5.30
CA ILE A 69 26.40 0.37 -5.23
C ILE A 69 27.71 1.16 -5.15
N ALA A 70 27.74 2.36 -5.75
CA ALA A 70 28.92 3.22 -5.74
C ALA A 70 29.19 3.90 -4.37
N ASN A 71 28.29 3.73 -3.39
CA ASN A 71 28.31 4.41 -2.10
C ASN A 71 28.44 5.94 -2.24
N GLU A 72 27.66 6.51 -3.16
CA GLU A 72 27.58 7.95 -3.37
C GLU A 72 27.15 8.65 -2.07
N TYR A 73 26.22 8.01 -1.35
CA TYR A 73 25.70 8.44 -0.05
C TYR A 73 26.00 7.42 1.04
N THR A 74 26.28 7.93 2.26
CA THR A 74 26.46 7.10 3.44
C THR A 74 25.11 6.72 4.06
N PHE A 75 25.11 5.75 4.97
CA PHE A 75 23.90 5.44 5.75
C PHE A 75 23.40 6.65 6.55
N CYS A 76 24.31 7.44 7.14
CA CYS A 76 23.93 8.65 7.86
C CYS A 76 23.26 9.71 6.98
N ASP A 77 23.63 9.78 5.71
CA ASP A 77 22.99 10.71 4.77
C ASP A 77 21.53 10.31 4.50
N TYR A 78 21.29 9.02 4.23
CA TYR A 78 19.94 8.49 4.09
C TYR A 78 19.12 8.63 5.39
N LEU A 79 19.73 8.37 6.55
CA LEU A 79 19.07 8.48 7.86
C LEU A 79 18.59 9.90 8.14
N ARG A 80 19.45 10.91 7.88
CA ARG A 80 19.07 12.32 8.06
C ARG A 80 17.94 12.74 7.16
N PHE A 81 17.98 12.31 5.88
CA PHE A 81 16.89 12.57 4.97
C PHE A 81 15.59 11.92 5.45
N ARG A 82 15.65 10.68 5.92
CA ARG A 82 14.50 9.94 6.48
C ARG A 82 13.93 10.62 7.73
N VAL A 83 14.76 11.17 8.61
CA VAL A 83 14.28 11.96 9.76
C VAL A 83 13.46 13.16 9.29
N ILE A 84 13.96 13.91 8.29
CA ILE A 84 13.25 15.07 7.75
C ILE A 84 11.90 14.66 7.15
N THR A 85 11.87 13.62 6.31
CA THR A 85 10.62 13.16 5.67
C THR A 85 9.63 12.59 6.69
N SER A 86 10.10 11.95 7.75
CA SER A 86 9.25 11.47 8.84
C SER A 86 8.66 12.63 9.66
N LEU A 87 9.44 13.68 9.94
CA LEU A 87 8.93 14.89 10.59
C LEU A 87 7.89 15.61 9.72
N LEU A 88 8.11 15.68 8.40
CA LEU A 88 7.10 16.19 7.46
C LEU A 88 5.83 15.33 7.47
N ALA A 89 5.95 14.01 7.57
CA ALA A 89 4.81 13.11 7.68
C ALA A 89 4.02 13.36 8.98
N VAL A 90 4.72 13.57 10.12
CA VAL A 90 4.06 13.91 11.39
C VAL A 90 3.30 15.23 11.27
N LEU A 91 3.92 16.27 10.69
CA LEU A 91 3.28 17.57 10.51
C LEU A 91 2.05 17.46 9.58
N ALA A 92 2.19 16.78 8.44
CA ALA A 92 1.09 16.58 7.51
C ALA A 92 -0.06 15.78 8.13
N GLY A 93 0.26 14.73 8.89
CA GLY A 93 -0.72 13.91 9.61
C GLY A 93 -1.44 14.73 10.69
N PHE A 94 -0.71 15.47 11.49
CA PHE A 94 -1.29 16.33 12.50
C PHE A 94 -2.26 17.36 11.90
N MET A 95 -1.82 18.09 10.88
CA MET A 95 -2.67 19.08 10.20
C MET A 95 -3.94 18.41 9.65
N TYR A 96 -3.83 17.28 8.96
CA TYR A 96 -4.98 16.57 8.41
C TYR A 96 -5.95 16.13 9.52
N ILE A 97 -5.43 15.51 10.59
CA ILE A 97 -6.26 14.96 11.68
C ILE A 97 -6.98 16.07 12.47
N VAL A 98 -6.36 17.23 12.68
CA VAL A 98 -7.00 18.40 13.33
C VAL A 98 -8.27 18.82 12.58
N PHE A 99 -8.27 18.75 11.24
CA PHE A 99 -9.43 19.13 10.43
C PHE A 99 -10.47 18.02 10.27
N MET A 100 -10.07 16.74 10.42
CA MET A 100 -10.92 15.60 10.10
C MET A 100 -11.48 14.86 11.30
N ALA A 101 -10.80 14.92 12.46
CA ALA A 101 -11.27 14.24 13.65
C ALA A 101 -12.51 14.93 14.22
N LYS A 102 -13.58 14.17 14.43
CA LYS A 102 -14.86 14.67 14.91
C LYS A 102 -14.89 14.90 16.42
N ASP A 103 -14.11 14.10 17.14
CA ASP A 103 -14.01 14.15 18.59
C ASP A 103 -12.58 13.86 19.06
N ARG A 104 -12.35 14.03 20.36
CA ARG A 104 -11.05 13.84 20.99
C ARG A 104 -10.56 12.39 20.92
N TYR A 105 -11.46 11.42 21.06
CA TYR A 105 -11.09 10.01 21.04
C TYR A 105 -10.57 9.61 19.64
N VAL A 106 -11.30 9.96 18.58
CA VAL A 106 -10.92 9.73 17.19
C VAL A 106 -9.61 10.43 16.87
N PHE A 107 -9.43 11.69 17.31
CA PHE A 107 -8.19 12.43 17.15
C PHE A 107 -6.99 11.68 17.75
N GLU A 108 -7.12 11.24 19.01
CA GLU A 108 -6.03 10.56 19.72
C GLU A 108 -5.68 9.22 19.05
N VAL A 109 -6.67 8.42 18.67
CA VAL A 109 -6.42 7.11 18.01
C VAL A 109 -5.81 7.30 16.62
N TYR A 110 -6.30 8.26 15.83
CA TYR A 110 -5.70 8.57 14.52
C TYR A 110 -4.25 9.03 14.65
N MET A 111 -3.94 9.89 15.63
CA MET A 111 -2.57 10.33 15.88
C MET A 111 -1.65 9.16 16.25
N ILE A 112 -2.10 8.28 17.14
CA ILE A 112 -1.30 7.13 17.59
C ILE A 112 -1.03 6.16 16.43
N LEU A 113 -2.07 5.79 15.67
CA LEU A 113 -1.93 4.89 14.52
C LEU A 113 -1.07 5.50 13.40
N SER A 114 -1.23 6.81 13.16
CA SER A 114 -0.41 7.55 12.19
C SER A 114 1.05 7.59 12.60
N LEU A 115 1.35 7.86 13.88
CA LEU A 115 2.72 7.83 14.42
C LEU A 115 3.34 6.43 14.28
N TYR A 116 2.58 5.38 14.59
CA TYR A 116 3.04 4.01 14.38
C TYR A 116 3.42 3.77 12.91
N LYS A 117 2.57 4.16 11.96
CA LYS A 117 2.83 3.96 10.52
C LYS A 117 4.00 4.81 10.01
N ILE A 118 4.19 6.00 10.54
CA ILE A 118 5.35 6.84 10.23
C ILE A 118 6.64 6.19 10.75
N LEU A 119 6.62 5.63 11.97
CA LEU A 119 7.75 4.89 12.53
C LEU A 119 8.02 3.59 11.76
N ASP A 120 6.99 2.88 11.31
CA ASP A 120 7.13 1.72 10.43
C ASP A 120 7.81 2.10 9.10
N GLY A 121 7.38 3.21 8.49
CA GLY A 121 8.04 3.79 7.30
C GLY A 121 9.47 4.27 7.58
N PHE A 122 9.76 4.73 8.79
CA PHE A 122 11.11 5.07 9.22
C PHE A 122 12.01 3.82 9.29
N CYS A 123 11.51 2.71 9.85
CA CYS A 123 12.28 1.47 9.99
C CYS A 123 12.75 0.89 8.66
N ASP A 124 12.07 1.18 7.56
CA ASP A 124 12.46 0.74 6.21
C ASP A 124 13.90 1.15 5.83
N ILE A 125 14.48 2.18 6.44
CA ILE A 125 15.86 2.59 6.17
C ILE A 125 16.88 1.53 6.58
N PHE A 126 16.64 0.85 7.70
CA PHE A 126 17.51 -0.21 8.19
C PHE A 126 17.43 -1.43 7.29
N GLU A 127 16.20 -1.79 6.89
CA GLU A 127 15.94 -2.88 5.94
C GLU A 127 16.58 -2.59 4.58
N SER A 128 16.50 -1.35 4.10
CA SER A 128 17.11 -0.90 2.85
C SER A 128 18.63 -1.02 2.90
N GLU A 129 19.24 -0.71 4.04
CA GLU A 129 20.70 -0.85 4.22
C GLU A 129 21.14 -2.30 4.27
N MET A 130 20.37 -3.17 4.96
CA MET A 130 20.64 -4.61 4.95
C MET A 130 20.56 -5.16 3.52
N GLN A 131 19.57 -4.75 2.75
CA GLN A 131 19.40 -5.15 1.35
C GLN A 131 20.53 -4.62 0.46
N ARG A 132 21.00 -3.38 0.67
CA ARG A 132 22.15 -2.80 -0.06
C ARG A 132 23.44 -3.60 0.15
N GLN A 133 23.56 -4.27 1.31
CA GLN A 133 24.69 -5.13 1.65
C GLN A 133 24.44 -6.63 1.34
N ASP A 134 23.54 -6.93 0.38
CA ASP A 134 23.20 -8.30 -0.05
C ASP A 134 22.67 -9.20 1.09
N ARG A 135 22.09 -8.61 2.14
CA ARG A 135 21.52 -9.33 3.28
C ARG A 135 19.99 -9.27 3.25
N LEU A 136 19.41 -9.66 2.10
CA LEU A 136 17.97 -9.76 1.90
C LEU A 136 17.29 -10.71 2.90
N ASP A 137 18.01 -11.72 3.41
CA ASP A 137 17.57 -12.60 4.48
C ASP A 137 17.31 -11.83 5.79
N MET A 138 18.18 -10.88 6.13
CA MET A 138 18.02 -10.05 7.33
C MET A 138 16.85 -9.08 7.17
N THR A 139 16.71 -8.46 6.01
CA THR A 139 15.55 -7.62 5.67
C THR A 139 14.23 -8.36 5.90
N GLY A 140 14.08 -9.56 5.32
CA GLY A 140 12.85 -10.33 5.47
C GLY A 140 12.57 -10.76 6.92
N LYS A 141 13.60 -11.15 7.68
CA LYS A 141 13.47 -11.49 9.10
C LYS A 141 13.10 -10.27 9.94
N ALA A 142 13.71 -9.12 9.69
CA ALA A 142 13.41 -7.87 10.38
C ALA A 142 11.94 -7.49 10.19
N THR A 143 11.46 -7.44 8.95
CA THR A 143 10.06 -7.17 8.62
C THR A 143 9.12 -8.18 9.31
N LEU A 144 9.43 -9.49 9.22
CA LEU A 144 8.61 -10.55 9.79
C LEU A 144 8.47 -10.41 11.30
N PHE A 145 9.59 -10.40 12.02
CA PHE A 145 9.58 -10.44 13.48
C PHE A 145 9.09 -9.12 14.08
N ARG A 146 9.41 -7.97 13.49
CA ARG A 146 8.86 -6.67 13.89
C ARG A 146 7.33 -6.67 13.74
N THR A 147 6.82 -7.15 12.60
CA THR A 147 5.37 -7.23 12.35
C THR A 147 4.69 -8.13 13.38
N LEU A 148 5.18 -9.37 13.55
CA LEU A 148 4.57 -10.32 14.48
C LEU A 148 4.61 -9.83 15.93
N PHE A 149 5.70 -9.19 16.35
CA PHE A 149 5.84 -8.62 17.69
C PHE A 149 4.84 -7.49 17.93
N CYS A 150 4.75 -6.51 17.02
CA CYS A 150 3.80 -5.40 17.15
C CYS A 150 2.35 -5.87 17.11
N VAL A 151 2.03 -6.78 16.18
CA VAL A 151 0.68 -7.37 16.07
C VAL A 151 0.32 -8.20 17.29
N GLY A 152 1.27 -8.97 17.81
CA GLY A 152 1.07 -9.77 19.01
C GLY A 152 0.74 -8.90 20.24
N ILE A 153 1.48 -7.82 20.46
CA ILE A 153 1.20 -6.84 21.52
C ILE A 153 -0.18 -6.20 21.31
N PHE A 154 -0.45 -5.73 20.10
CA PHE A 154 -1.71 -5.05 19.77
C PHE A 154 -2.92 -5.96 20.01
N LEU A 155 -2.93 -7.16 19.42
CA LEU A 155 -4.04 -8.12 19.55
C LEU A 155 -4.14 -8.67 20.96
N GLY A 156 -3.02 -8.88 21.66
CA GLY A 156 -3.00 -9.33 23.05
C GLY A 156 -3.71 -8.34 23.97
N ILE A 157 -3.38 -7.06 23.87
CA ILE A 157 -4.02 -6.01 24.67
C ILE A 157 -5.48 -5.82 24.24
N LEU A 158 -5.76 -5.80 22.93
CA LEU A 158 -7.12 -5.64 22.41
C LEU A 158 -8.04 -6.79 22.88
N GLY A 159 -7.54 -8.03 22.83
CA GLY A 159 -8.29 -9.21 23.27
C GLY A 159 -8.60 -9.23 24.76
N ILE A 160 -7.72 -8.65 25.59
CA ILE A 160 -7.90 -8.60 27.05
C ILE A 160 -8.79 -7.42 27.45
N THR A 161 -8.58 -6.22 26.84
CA THR A 161 -9.20 -4.99 27.29
C THR A 161 -10.39 -4.53 26.45
N GLY A 162 -10.48 -4.97 25.18
CA GLY A 162 -11.43 -4.45 24.21
C GLY A 162 -11.19 -2.97 23.82
N ASP A 163 -10.16 -2.31 24.38
CA ASP A 163 -9.88 -0.90 24.19
C ASP A 163 -8.90 -0.67 23.02
N LEU A 164 -9.43 -0.10 21.94
CA LEU A 164 -8.65 0.22 20.74
C LEU A 164 -7.56 1.27 21.02
N LYS A 165 -7.85 2.29 21.83
CA LYS A 165 -6.89 3.34 22.13
C LYS A 165 -5.69 2.81 22.90
N LEU A 166 -5.94 2.02 23.96
CA LEU A 166 -4.88 1.41 24.77
C LEU A 166 -4.02 0.46 23.92
N SER A 167 -4.66 -0.37 23.09
CA SER A 167 -3.98 -1.30 22.19
C SER A 167 -3.14 -0.57 21.16
N SER A 168 -3.67 0.51 20.59
CA SER A 168 -2.93 1.36 19.64
C SER A 168 -1.75 2.05 20.31
N LEU A 169 -1.92 2.56 21.54
CA LEU A 169 -0.85 3.22 22.27
C LEU A 169 0.34 2.28 22.54
N ALA A 170 0.08 1.01 22.81
CA ALA A 170 1.11 0.01 23.03
C ALA A 170 1.95 -0.30 21.76
N LEU A 171 1.43 0.02 20.57
CA LEU A 171 2.22 -0.10 19.33
C LEU A 171 3.44 0.83 19.32
N LEU A 172 3.38 2.01 19.96
CA LEU A 172 4.48 2.98 19.92
C LEU A 172 5.73 2.47 20.64
N PRO A 173 5.68 2.07 21.93
CA PRO A 173 6.83 1.41 22.55
C PRO A 173 7.13 0.06 21.89
N GLY A 174 6.12 -0.67 21.42
CA GLY A 174 6.29 -1.92 20.71
C GLY A 174 7.18 -1.79 19.49
N ILE A 175 6.90 -0.84 18.60
CA ILE A 175 7.72 -0.64 17.40
C ILE A 175 9.12 -0.11 17.74
N ALA A 176 9.27 0.71 18.78
CA ALA A 176 10.58 1.18 19.22
C ALA A 176 11.46 0.03 19.70
N VAL A 177 10.93 -0.86 20.54
CA VAL A 177 11.63 -2.07 20.99
C VAL A 177 11.93 -2.99 19.80
N ALA A 178 10.94 -3.25 18.95
CA ALA A 178 11.10 -4.12 17.78
C ALA A 178 12.15 -3.58 16.80
N ALA A 179 12.19 -2.27 16.55
CA ALA A 179 13.20 -1.64 15.71
C ALA A 179 14.61 -1.81 16.29
N VAL A 180 14.76 -1.66 17.61
CA VAL A 180 16.08 -1.90 18.25
C VAL A 180 16.50 -3.36 18.08
N VAL A 181 15.60 -4.30 18.38
CA VAL A 181 15.91 -5.74 18.43
C VAL A 181 16.09 -6.35 17.04
N PHE A 182 15.20 -6.01 16.09
CA PHE A 182 15.12 -6.69 14.80
C PHE A 182 15.77 -5.90 13.65
N ASP A 183 15.93 -4.58 13.80
CA ASP A 183 16.55 -3.75 12.76
C ASP A 183 17.93 -3.25 13.18
N ILE A 184 18.07 -2.52 14.29
CA ILE A 184 19.31 -1.82 14.66
C ILE A 184 20.39 -2.81 15.13
N ILE A 185 20.08 -3.75 16.02
CA ILE A 185 21.06 -4.72 16.52
C ILE A 185 21.62 -5.61 15.40
N PRO A 186 20.77 -6.18 14.50
CA PRO A 186 21.27 -6.93 13.34
C PRO A 186 22.12 -6.06 12.39
N LEU A 187 21.71 -4.80 12.13
CA LEU A 187 22.45 -3.89 11.27
C LEU A 187 23.86 -3.59 11.80
N ARG A 188 24.03 -3.45 13.11
CA ARG A 188 25.36 -3.22 13.74
C ARG A 188 26.36 -4.36 13.50
N ARG A 189 25.89 -5.55 13.11
CA ARG A 189 26.76 -6.68 12.75
C ARG A 189 27.28 -6.59 11.31
N LEU A 190 26.80 -5.61 10.55
CA LEU A 190 27.23 -5.34 9.19
C LEU A 190 28.24 -4.19 9.16
N LYS A 191 29.03 -4.12 8.10
CA LYS A 191 30.00 -3.03 7.88
C LYS A 191 29.27 -1.82 7.30
N VAL A 192 28.57 -1.08 8.16
CA VAL A 192 27.85 0.13 7.77
C VAL A 192 28.76 1.34 7.90
N ASP A 193 28.82 2.16 6.86
CA ASP A 193 29.54 3.43 6.91
C ASP A 193 28.66 4.51 7.57
N PHE A 194 29.02 4.88 8.80
CA PHE A 194 28.39 5.94 9.58
C PHE A 194 29.07 7.31 9.39
N ALA A 195 30.01 7.45 8.45
CA ALA A 195 30.61 8.74 8.17
C ALA A 195 29.55 9.76 7.75
N ILE A 196 29.81 11.02 8.10
CA ILE A 196 28.93 12.13 7.72
C ILE A 196 29.62 12.84 6.56
N LYS A 197 29.12 12.63 5.35
CA LYS A 197 29.53 13.43 4.19
C LYS A 197 28.76 14.76 4.16
N LYS A 198 29.33 15.75 3.48
CA LYS A 198 28.65 17.04 3.27
C LYS A 198 27.51 16.83 2.27
N LEU A 199 26.34 16.47 2.77
CA LEU A 199 25.20 16.08 1.99
C LEU A 199 24.53 17.28 1.32
N SER A 200 24.18 17.11 0.05
CA SER A 200 23.14 17.91 -0.59
C SER A 200 21.79 17.20 -0.45
N TYR A 201 20.96 17.60 0.52
CA TYR A 201 19.57 17.15 0.64
C TYR A 201 18.77 17.34 -0.66
N ILE A 202 19.10 18.38 -1.41
CA ILE A 202 18.53 18.71 -2.71
C ILE A 202 18.82 17.60 -3.72
N SER A 203 20.00 16.98 -3.69
CA SER A 203 20.31 15.86 -4.59
C SER A 203 19.44 14.64 -4.31
N LEU A 204 19.31 14.23 -3.05
CA LEU A 204 18.42 13.12 -2.67
C LEU A 204 16.97 13.43 -2.97
N LEU A 205 16.51 14.66 -2.68
CA LEU A 205 15.16 15.11 -3.01
C LEU A 205 14.90 15.03 -4.53
N ASN A 206 15.83 15.51 -5.35
CA ASN A 206 15.69 15.47 -6.81
C ASN A 206 15.66 14.05 -7.37
N LYS A 207 16.40 13.11 -6.77
CA LYS A 207 16.38 11.69 -7.15
C LYS A 207 15.07 11.00 -6.73
N SER A 208 14.51 11.33 -5.56
CA SER A 208 13.37 10.62 -4.97
C SER A 208 12.00 11.25 -5.25
N LYS A 209 11.92 12.55 -5.55
CA LYS A 209 10.65 13.27 -5.67
C LYS A 209 9.64 12.64 -6.63
N TRP A 210 10.10 12.15 -7.78
CA TRP A 210 9.20 11.55 -8.76
C TRP A 210 8.69 10.17 -8.33
N LEU A 211 9.54 9.38 -7.67
CA LEU A 211 9.15 8.10 -7.08
C LEU A 211 8.14 8.32 -5.94
N PHE A 212 8.40 9.32 -5.11
CA PHE A 212 7.49 9.71 -4.04
C PHE A 212 6.14 10.20 -4.59
N LEU A 213 6.14 11.17 -5.50
CA LEU A 213 4.90 11.73 -6.05
C LEU A 213 4.06 10.66 -6.75
N GLY A 214 4.69 9.78 -7.54
CA GLY A 214 4.00 8.68 -8.20
C GLY A 214 3.33 7.74 -7.21
N ALA A 215 4.07 7.27 -6.20
CA ALA A 215 3.54 6.36 -5.18
C ALA A 215 2.46 7.03 -4.31
N PHE A 216 2.64 8.32 -3.98
CA PHE A 216 1.68 9.08 -3.17
C PHE A 216 0.35 9.26 -3.89
N ILE A 217 0.39 9.66 -5.16
CA ILE A 217 -0.80 9.90 -5.97
C ILE A 217 -1.53 8.58 -6.27
N ASP A 218 -0.79 7.52 -6.62
CA ASP A 218 -1.36 6.20 -6.89
C ASP A 218 -2.10 5.65 -5.67
N LEU A 219 -1.47 5.69 -4.49
CA LEU A 219 -2.10 5.27 -3.25
C LEU A 219 -3.33 6.12 -2.88
N TYR A 220 -3.25 7.44 -3.13
CA TYR A 220 -4.39 8.34 -2.90
C TYR A 220 -5.58 7.95 -3.79
N ILE A 221 -5.37 7.75 -5.10
CA ILE A 221 -6.43 7.35 -6.03
C ILE A 221 -7.08 6.04 -5.58
N PHE A 222 -6.26 5.06 -5.18
CA PHE A 222 -6.73 3.76 -4.67
C PHE A 222 -7.61 3.92 -3.42
N ALA A 223 -7.31 4.89 -2.56
CA ALA A 223 -8.00 5.13 -1.30
C ALA A 223 -9.07 6.23 -1.36
N ALA A 224 -9.21 6.96 -2.47
CA ALA A 224 -10.06 8.17 -2.56
C ALA A 224 -11.51 7.94 -2.10
N ALA A 225 -12.11 6.82 -2.49
CA ALA A 225 -13.45 6.45 -2.05
C ALA A 225 -13.54 6.28 -0.52
N LYS A 226 -12.51 5.73 0.12
CA LYS A 226 -12.46 5.57 1.60
C LYS A 226 -12.36 6.91 2.31
N TYR A 227 -11.60 7.87 1.76
CA TYR A 227 -11.56 9.23 2.27
C TYR A 227 -12.94 9.90 2.19
N ALA A 228 -13.64 9.76 1.06
CA ALA A 228 -14.99 10.30 0.89
C ALA A 228 -16.01 9.66 1.84
N VAL A 229 -15.97 8.33 2.01
CA VAL A 229 -16.85 7.61 2.96
C VAL A 229 -16.59 8.08 4.39
N ASN A 230 -15.33 8.14 4.82
CA ASN A 230 -14.99 8.56 6.18
C ASN A 230 -15.46 10.00 6.47
N TYR A 231 -15.27 10.89 5.50
CA TYR A 231 -15.66 12.30 5.62
C TYR A 231 -17.18 12.49 5.65
N ARG A 232 -17.91 11.81 4.75
CA ARG A 232 -19.35 12.01 4.56
C ARG A 232 -20.24 11.16 5.45
N LEU A 233 -19.88 9.89 5.64
CA LEU A 233 -20.70 8.89 6.31
C LEU A 233 -20.17 8.55 7.71
N GLY A 234 -18.89 8.77 7.97
CA GLY A 234 -18.25 8.54 9.25
C GLY A 234 -17.55 7.20 9.38
N GLU A 235 -17.05 6.98 10.58
CA GLU A 235 -16.09 5.93 10.91
C GLU A 235 -16.71 4.54 10.75
N GLU A 236 -17.95 4.35 11.18
CA GLU A 236 -18.64 3.05 11.10
C GLU A 236 -18.82 2.59 9.64
N PHE A 237 -19.32 3.47 8.79
CA PHE A 237 -19.46 3.19 7.35
C PHE A 237 -18.12 2.98 6.66
N ASN A 238 -17.07 3.71 7.10
CA ASN A 238 -15.72 3.44 6.61
C ASN A 238 -15.23 2.06 7.03
N GLY A 239 -15.60 1.57 8.20
CA GLY A 239 -15.37 0.19 8.64
C GLY A 239 -16.00 -0.82 7.69
N TYR A 240 -17.30 -0.70 7.41
CA TYR A 240 -18.03 -1.55 6.46
C TYR A 240 -17.40 -1.51 5.06
N PHE A 241 -17.14 -0.31 4.54
CA PHE A 241 -16.55 -0.13 3.23
C PHE A 241 -15.13 -0.71 3.14
N SER A 242 -14.32 -0.56 4.18
CA SER A 242 -12.97 -1.13 4.22
C SER A 242 -12.97 -2.65 4.23
N ILE A 243 -13.95 -3.29 4.88
CA ILE A 243 -14.14 -4.75 4.83
C ILE A 243 -14.54 -5.19 3.42
N ILE A 244 -15.49 -4.52 2.79
CA ILE A 244 -15.89 -4.74 1.39
C ILE A 244 -14.70 -4.60 0.45
N PHE A 245 -13.74 -3.75 0.79
CA PHE A 245 -12.55 -3.46 -0.03
C PHE A 245 -11.44 -4.51 0.06
N ILE A 246 -11.46 -5.43 1.04
CA ILE A 246 -10.43 -6.44 1.26
C ILE A 246 -10.19 -7.33 0.02
N PRO A 247 -11.21 -7.88 -0.66
CA PRO A 247 -11.01 -8.73 -1.83
C PRO A 247 -10.23 -8.02 -2.96
N THR A 248 -10.42 -6.71 -3.12
CA THR A 248 -9.65 -5.88 -4.06
C THR A 248 -8.15 -5.91 -3.77
N SER A 249 -7.78 -5.80 -2.49
CA SER A 249 -6.38 -5.86 -2.08
C SER A 249 -5.76 -7.24 -2.34
N ILE A 250 -6.54 -8.32 -2.20
CA ILE A 250 -6.11 -9.68 -2.53
C ILE A 250 -5.85 -9.81 -4.03
N ILE A 251 -6.76 -9.33 -4.88
CA ILE A 251 -6.58 -9.37 -6.35
C ILE A 251 -5.30 -8.63 -6.75
N ASN A 252 -5.06 -7.45 -6.18
CA ASN A 252 -3.86 -6.67 -6.48
C ASN A 252 -2.58 -7.36 -6.00
N LEU A 253 -2.60 -7.99 -4.84
CA LEU A 253 -1.48 -8.77 -4.33
C LEU A 253 -1.16 -9.94 -5.27
N MET A 254 -2.18 -10.70 -5.69
CA MET A 254 -2.04 -11.80 -6.66
C MET A 254 -1.53 -11.32 -8.02
N ALA A 255 -2.07 -10.22 -8.54
CA ALA A 255 -1.59 -9.62 -9.79
C ALA A 255 -0.11 -9.23 -9.68
N GLY A 256 0.32 -8.66 -8.55
CA GLY A 256 1.71 -8.34 -8.28
C GLY A 256 2.63 -9.56 -8.29
N PHE A 257 2.19 -10.70 -7.74
CA PHE A 257 2.95 -11.96 -7.80
C PHE A 257 3.13 -12.50 -9.20
N VAL A 258 2.17 -12.27 -10.09
CA VAL A 258 2.26 -12.70 -11.50
C VAL A 258 3.10 -11.72 -12.33
N ILE A 259 2.89 -10.42 -12.15
CA ILE A 259 3.53 -9.38 -12.98
C ILE A 259 5.02 -9.26 -12.67
N ARG A 260 5.40 -9.14 -11.37
CA ARG A 260 6.79 -8.83 -10.97
C ARG A 260 7.85 -9.81 -11.50
N PRO A 261 7.67 -11.14 -11.44
CA PRO A 261 8.67 -12.08 -11.97
C PRO A 261 8.85 -12.00 -13.50
N ILE A 262 7.82 -11.52 -14.22
CA ILE A 262 7.80 -11.47 -15.68
C ILE A 262 8.38 -10.16 -16.22
N LEU A 263 8.58 -9.14 -15.37
CA LEU A 263 9.05 -7.81 -15.80
C LEU A 263 10.38 -7.85 -16.55
N THR A 264 11.36 -8.61 -16.06
CA THR A 264 12.66 -8.75 -16.72
C THR A 264 12.52 -9.35 -18.13
N LYS A 265 11.67 -10.38 -18.28
CA LYS A 265 11.37 -10.97 -19.58
C LYS A 265 10.69 -9.98 -20.51
N LEU A 266 9.72 -9.23 -20.03
CA LEU A 266 9.03 -8.19 -20.81
C LEU A 266 10.01 -7.10 -21.28
N SER A 267 10.88 -6.62 -20.38
CA SER A 267 11.91 -5.64 -20.74
C SER A 267 12.85 -6.16 -21.82
N LEU A 268 13.28 -7.42 -21.72
CA LEU A 268 14.14 -8.06 -22.73
C LEU A 268 13.42 -8.17 -24.08
N LEU A 269 12.17 -8.67 -24.11
CA LEU A 269 11.37 -8.78 -25.33
C LEU A 269 11.18 -7.44 -26.02
N PHE A 270 11.00 -6.38 -25.24
CA PHE A 270 10.90 -5.02 -25.77
C PHE A 270 12.22 -4.53 -26.37
N LYS A 271 13.33 -4.67 -25.63
CA LYS A 271 14.67 -4.27 -26.11
C LYS A 271 15.14 -5.03 -27.34
N THR A 272 14.74 -6.29 -27.48
CA THR A 272 15.07 -7.12 -28.67
C THR A 272 14.13 -6.89 -29.84
N GLY A 273 13.17 -5.96 -29.75
CA GLY A 273 12.21 -5.66 -30.81
C GLY A 273 11.18 -6.77 -31.05
N ASN A 274 11.08 -7.79 -30.19
CA ASN A 274 10.11 -8.88 -30.31
C ASN A 274 8.72 -8.45 -29.82
N THR A 275 8.13 -7.48 -30.51
CA THR A 275 6.83 -6.87 -30.15
C THR A 275 5.70 -7.91 -30.13
N LYS A 276 5.74 -8.93 -31.00
CA LYS A 276 4.71 -9.98 -31.03
C LYS A 276 4.67 -10.79 -29.74
N SER A 277 5.84 -11.24 -29.27
CA SER A 277 5.94 -12.00 -28.00
C SER A 277 5.66 -11.10 -26.79
N PHE A 278 6.05 -9.82 -26.84
CA PHE A 278 5.75 -8.84 -25.81
C PHE A 278 4.23 -8.66 -25.64
N VAL A 279 3.51 -8.36 -26.74
CA VAL A 279 2.04 -8.21 -26.72
C VAL A 279 1.35 -9.50 -26.29
N SER A 280 1.78 -10.66 -26.82
CA SER A 280 1.23 -11.95 -26.40
C SER A 280 1.36 -12.21 -24.91
N THR A 281 2.51 -11.87 -24.33
CA THR A 281 2.75 -12.05 -22.87
C THR A 281 1.85 -11.12 -22.05
N ILE A 282 1.74 -9.85 -22.42
CA ILE A 282 0.84 -8.88 -21.75
C ILE A 282 -0.61 -9.34 -21.85
N SER A 283 -1.06 -9.79 -23.04
CA SER A 283 -2.44 -10.26 -23.23
C SER A 283 -2.75 -11.47 -22.35
N LYS A 284 -1.82 -12.42 -22.20
CA LYS A 284 -2.00 -13.57 -21.29
C LYS A 284 -2.16 -13.13 -19.83
N ILE A 285 -1.36 -12.15 -19.38
CA ILE A 285 -1.48 -11.60 -18.02
C ILE A 285 -2.81 -10.87 -17.86
N ALA A 286 -3.20 -10.05 -18.84
CA ALA A 286 -4.49 -9.35 -18.82
C ALA A 286 -5.68 -10.32 -18.76
N VAL A 287 -5.67 -11.39 -19.56
CA VAL A 287 -6.70 -12.45 -19.52
C VAL A 287 -6.74 -13.13 -18.15
N PHE A 288 -5.58 -13.43 -17.57
CA PHE A 288 -5.52 -13.99 -16.20
C PHE A 288 -6.15 -13.03 -15.17
N ILE A 289 -5.83 -11.73 -15.22
CA ILE A 289 -6.41 -10.73 -14.32
C ILE A 289 -7.93 -10.64 -14.49
N ILE A 290 -8.42 -10.62 -15.74
CA ILE A 290 -9.86 -10.57 -16.04
C ILE A 290 -10.55 -11.83 -15.52
N ALA A 291 -9.99 -13.01 -15.77
CA ALA A 291 -10.54 -14.28 -15.29
C ALA A 291 -10.58 -14.34 -13.76
N ALA A 292 -9.51 -13.93 -13.08
CA ALA A 292 -9.45 -13.86 -11.63
C ALA A 292 -10.47 -12.84 -11.06
N THR A 293 -10.68 -11.71 -11.75
CA THR A 293 -11.68 -10.71 -11.37
C THR A 293 -13.09 -11.26 -11.50
N ILE A 294 -13.42 -11.89 -12.63
CA ILE A 294 -14.75 -12.50 -12.85
C ILE A 294 -15.02 -13.59 -11.82
N PHE A 295 -14.03 -14.45 -11.57
CA PHE A 295 -14.12 -15.48 -10.53
C PHE A 295 -14.34 -14.87 -9.14
N GLY A 296 -13.58 -13.82 -8.81
CA GLY A 296 -13.72 -13.09 -7.54
C GLY A 296 -15.11 -12.44 -7.39
N MET A 297 -15.65 -11.85 -8.46
CA MET A 297 -17.00 -11.26 -8.47
C MET A 297 -18.08 -12.33 -8.25
N LEU A 298 -17.99 -13.47 -8.94
CA LEU A 298 -18.93 -14.58 -8.77
C LEU A 298 -18.85 -15.18 -7.37
N ALA A 299 -17.64 -15.43 -6.88
CA ALA A 299 -17.42 -15.94 -5.52
C ALA A 299 -17.96 -14.97 -4.46
N ALA A 300 -17.73 -13.68 -4.60
CA ALA A 300 -18.24 -12.66 -3.69
C ALA A 300 -19.76 -12.50 -3.77
N TYR A 301 -20.33 -12.62 -4.96
CA TYR A 301 -21.78 -12.58 -5.15
C TYR A 301 -22.49 -13.75 -4.45
N ILE A 302 -21.91 -14.96 -4.51
CA ILE A 302 -22.50 -16.18 -3.92
C ILE A 302 -22.14 -16.29 -2.44
N PHE A 303 -20.87 -16.16 -2.10
CA PHE A 303 -20.33 -16.48 -0.78
C PHE A 303 -19.96 -15.25 0.05
N GLY A 304 -19.87 -14.06 -0.53
CA GLY A 304 -19.34 -12.87 0.15
C GLY A 304 -20.10 -12.55 1.44
N ILE A 305 -21.40 -12.34 1.37
CA ILE A 305 -22.21 -12.04 2.55
C ILE A 305 -22.28 -13.23 3.54
N PRO A 306 -22.52 -14.48 3.13
CA PRO A 306 -22.43 -15.62 4.04
C PRO A 306 -21.12 -15.72 4.81
N VAL A 307 -19.99 -15.51 4.14
CA VAL A 307 -18.66 -15.53 4.79
C VAL A 307 -18.51 -14.36 5.76
N LEU A 308 -18.94 -13.16 5.39
CA LEU A 308 -18.88 -11.99 6.27
C LEU A 308 -19.75 -12.19 7.53
N LYS A 309 -20.95 -12.76 7.39
CA LYS A 309 -21.79 -13.11 8.53
C LYS A 309 -21.14 -14.15 9.45
N LEU A 310 -20.53 -15.16 8.86
CA LEU A 310 -19.82 -16.21 9.64
C LEU A 310 -18.64 -15.65 10.43
N VAL A 311 -17.85 -14.75 9.81
CA VAL A 311 -16.63 -14.20 10.42
C VAL A 311 -16.94 -13.08 11.41
N LEU A 312 -17.86 -12.18 11.07
CA LEU A 312 -18.12 -10.92 11.77
C LEU A 312 -19.47 -10.85 12.49
N GLY A 313 -20.33 -11.90 12.38
CA GLY A 313 -21.62 -11.92 13.04
C GLY A 313 -22.52 -10.75 12.62
N ASP A 314 -22.97 -9.95 13.61
CA ASP A 314 -23.90 -8.82 13.38
C ASP A 314 -23.33 -7.77 12.43
N VAL A 315 -22.03 -7.49 12.50
CA VAL A 315 -21.35 -6.55 11.56
C VAL A 315 -21.45 -7.10 10.12
N GLY A 316 -21.26 -8.41 9.94
CA GLY A 316 -21.42 -9.05 8.63
C GLY A 316 -22.87 -8.95 8.12
N SER A 317 -23.86 -8.99 9.01
CA SER A 317 -25.28 -8.79 8.67
C SER A 317 -25.57 -7.33 8.29
N ALA A 318 -24.95 -6.35 8.96
CA ALA A 318 -25.05 -4.93 8.62
C ALA A 318 -24.48 -4.59 7.23
N ILE A 319 -23.55 -5.40 6.72
CA ILE A 319 -22.96 -5.23 5.37
C ILE A 319 -23.87 -5.82 4.27
N GLU A 320 -24.86 -6.66 4.59
CA GLU A 320 -25.72 -7.35 3.59
C GLU A 320 -26.38 -6.42 2.57
N PRO A 321 -26.93 -5.23 2.93
CA PRO A 321 -27.51 -4.29 1.98
C PRO A 321 -26.51 -3.84 0.89
N TYR A 322 -25.20 -3.90 1.18
CA TYR A 322 -24.13 -3.42 0.30
C TYR A 322 -23.48 -4.52 -0.55
N LYS A 323 -24.19 -5.62 -0.80
CA LYS A 323 -23.73 -6.72 -1.67
C LYS A 323 -23.31 -6.25 -3.06
N THR A 324 -24.05 -5.29 -3.63
CA THR A 324 -23.72 -4.68 -4.93
C THR A 324 -22.41 -3.91 -4.86
N ALA A 325 -22.21 -3.12 -3.80
CA ALA A 325 -20.95 -2.40 -3.58
C ALA A 325 -19.75 -3.36 -3.50
N LEU A 326 -19.90 -4.51 -2.82
CA LEU A 326 -18.86 -5.53 -2.76
C LEU A 326 -18.42 -6.01 -4.15
N VAL A 327 -19.39 -6.32 -5.03
CA VAL A 327 -19.10 -6.79 -6.40
C VAL A 327 -18.44 -5.69 -7.24
N LEU A 328 -18.96 -4.44 -7.15
CA LEU A 328 -18.40 -3.29 -7.89
C LEU A 328 -16.98 -2.96 -7.48
N VAL A 329 -16.68 -3.04 -6.18
CA VAL A 329 -15.32 -2.80 -5.67
C VAL A 329 -14.34 -3.85 -6.17
N ILE A 330 -14.77 -5.13 -6.28
CA ILE A 330 -13.95 -6.20 -6.85
C ILE A 330 -13.67 -5.95 -8.33
N LEU A 331 -14.67 -5.51 -9.10
CA LEU A 331 -14.49 -5.11 -10.50
C LEU A 331 -13.46 -3.97 -10.61
N GLY A 332 -13.61 -2.93 -9.79
CA GLY A 332 -12.64 -1.84 -9.69
C GLY A 332 -11.23 -2.33 -9.36
N GLY A 333 -11.11 -3.31 -8.46
CA GLY A 333 -9.82 -3.94 -8.11
C GLY A 333 -9.16 -4.67 -9.27
N GLY A 334 -9.95 -5.37 -10.08
CA GLY A 334 -9.47 -5.99 -11.32
C GLY A 334 -9.00 -4.97 -12.35
N LEU A 335 -9.76 -3.87 -12.52
CA LEU A 335 -9.35 -2.75 -13.37
C LEU A 335 -8.05 -2.11 -12.88
N TYR A 336 -7.89 -1.91 -11.57
CA TYR A 336 -6.63 -1.42 -10.99
C TYR A 336 -5.45 -2.37 -11.23
N ALA A 337 -5.67 -3.68 -11.21
CA ALA A 337 -4.63 -4.64 -11.57
C ALA A 337 -4.21 -4.51 -13.05
N VAL A 338 -5.14 -4.19 -13.96
CA VAL A 338 -4.84 -3.85 -15.36
C VAL A 338 -4.09 -2.53 -15.47
N VAL A 339 -4.46 -1.51 -14.67
CA VAL A 339 -3.71 -0.24 -14.57
C VAL A 339 -2.26 -0.51 -14.17
N ASN A 340 -2.01 -1.35 -13.16
CA ASN A 340 -0.67 -1.75 -12.74
C ASN A 340 0.12 -2.44 -13.86
N LEU A 341 -0.51 -3.31 -14.64
CA LEU A 341 0.12 -3.92 -15.82
C LEU A 341 0.51 -2.84 -16.85
N GLY A 342 -0.39 -1.90 -17.15
CA GLY A 342 -0.13 -0.76 -18.03
C GLY A 342 0.99 0.13 -17.52
N TYR A 343 1.02 0.43 -16.20
CA TYR A 343 2.08 1.15 -15.54
C TYR A 343 3.46 0.53 -15.84
N TYR A 344 3.62 -0.76 -15.63
CA TYR A 344 4.89 -1.43 -15.91
C TYR A 344 5.26 -1.42 -17.38
N CYS A 345 4.28 -1.50 -18.30
CA CYS A 345 4.54 -1.34 -19.72
C CYS A 345 5.09 0.05 -20.05
N LEU A 346 4.49 1.11 -19.50
CA LEU A 346 4.95 2.48 -19.72
C LEU A 346 6.32 2.75 -19.08
N VAL A 347 6.63 2.11 -17.95
CA VAL A 347 7.98 2.15 -17.36
C VAL A 347 9.00 1.50 -18.30
N ILE A 348 8.69 0.36 -18.91
CA ILE A 348 9.55 -0.30 -19.91
C ILE A 348 9.73 0.57 -21.16
N PHE A 349 8.72 1.35 -21.54
CA PHE A 349 8.78 2.31 -22.66
C PHE A 349 9.46 3.64 -22.30
N GLU A 350 9.91 3.80 -21.05
CA GLU A 350 10.49 5.04 -20.50
C GLU A 350 9.55 6.26 -20.58
N MET A 351 8.24 6.02 -20.56
CA MET A 351 7.20 7.04 -20.64
C MET A 351 6.73 7.54 -19.26
N THR A 352 7.66 7.80 -18.35
CA THR A 352 7.36 8.16 -16.94
C THR A 352 6.55 9.48 -16.80
N GLY A 353 6.79 10.45 -17.69
CA GLY A 353 6.00 11.69 -17.71
C GLY A 353 4.52 11.45 -18.01
N VAL A 354 4.21 10.51 -18.91
CA VAL A 354 2.82 10.15 -19.24
C VAL A 354 2.13 9.50 -18.02
N ILE A 355 2.83 8.62 -17.31
CA ILE A 355 2.32 8.01 -16.06
C ILE A 355 1.93 9.09 -15.07
N PHE A 356 2.81 10.08 -14.85
CA PHE A 356 2.56 11.15 -13.91
C PHE A 356 1.31 11.98 -14.28
N PHE A 357 1.17 12.36 -15.55
CA PHE A 357 -0.01 13.10 -16.02
C PHE A 357 -1.31 12.31 -15.87
N ILE A 358 -1.31 11.00 -16.21
CA ILE A 358 -2.48 10.14 -16.03
C ILE A 358 -2.87 10.08 -14.54
N TYR A 359 -1.90 9.92 -13.64
CA TYR A 359 -2.18 9.86 -12.21
C TYR A 359 -2.69 11.19 -11.66
N VAL A 360 -2.15 12.35 -12.10
CA VAL A 360 -2.66 13.66 -11.67
C VAL A 360 -4.12 13.84 -12.08
N ILE A 361 -4.45 13.54 -13.35
CA ILE A 361 -5.84 13.62 -13.84
C ILE A 361 -6.73 12.67 -13.06
N GLY A 362 -6.26 11.42 -12.84
CA GLY A 362 -6.98 10.42 -12.07
C GLY A 362 -7.24 10.84 -10.61
N ALA A 363 -6.26 11.47 -9.96
CA ALA A 363 -6.40 11.95 -8.58
C ALA A 363 -7.42 13.09 -8.45
N VAL A 364 -7.36 14.06 -9.36
CA VAL A 364 -8.32 15.17 -9.41
C VAL A 364 -9.73 14.63 -9.65
N PHE A 365 -9.90 13.74 -10.63
CA PHE A 365 -11.17 13.09 -10.89
C PHE A 365 -11.65 12.28 -9.68
N ALA A 366 -10.80 11.45 -9.08
CA ALA A 366 -11.14 10.64 -7.92
C ALA A 366 -11.60 11.49 -6.73
N TYR A 367 -10.94 12.63 -6.48
CA TYR A 367 -11.30 13.54 -5.39
C TYR A 367 -12.74 14.05 -5.53
N PHE A 368 -13.04 14.71 -6.65
CA PHE A 368 -14.35 15.31 -6.85
C PHE A 368 -15.45 14.27 -7.08
N PHE A 369 -15.15 13.24 -7.85
CA PHE A 369 -16.14 12.23 -8.22
C PHE A 369 -16.50 11.31 -7.06
N SER A 370 -15.54 10.93 -6.20
CA SER A 370 -15.85 10.13 -5.00
C SER A 370 -16.71 10.92 -4.02
N ASP A 371 -16.39 12.20 -3.76
CA ASP A 371 -17.18 13.04 -2.87
C ASP A 371 -18.61 13.22 -3.40
N PHE A 372 -18.75 13.50 -4.71
CA PHE A 372 -20.05 13.64 -5.37
C PHE A 372 -20.91 12.37 -5.30
N MET A 373 -20.32 11.22 -5.62
CA MET A 373 -21.04 9.95 -5.63
C MET A 373 -21.45 9.49 -4.22
N VAL A 374 -20.56 9.65 -3.25
CA VAL A 374 -20.87 9.31 -1.84
C VAL A 374 -21.99 10.21 -1.29
N LYS A 375 -22.02 11.48 -1.66
CA LYS A 375 -23.08 12.40 -1.26
C LYS A 375 -24.46 11.95 -1.75
N ILE A 376 -24.57 11.34 -2.96
CA ILE A 376 -25.84 10.99 -3.58
C ILE A 376 -26.25 9.55 -3.23
N PHE A 377 -25.30 8.60 -3.30
CA PHE A 377 -25.58 7.16 -3.23
C PHE A 377 -24.91 6.47 -2.04
N ALA A 378 -24.40 7.25 -1.07
CA ALA A 378 -23.74 6.73 0.13
C ALA A 378 -22.66 5.67 -0.20
N MET A 379 -22.70 4.50 0.42
CA MET A 379 -21.71 3.45 0.23
C MET A 379 -21.68 2.86 -1.19
N ASP A 380 -22.83 2.72 -1.84
CA ASP A 380 -22.88 2.28 -3.24
C ASP A 380 -22.24 3.31 -4.15
N GLY A 381 -22.41 4.60 -3.84
CA GLY A 381 -21.72 5.70 -4.52
C GLY A 381 -20.20 5.61 -4.43
N ALA A 382 -19.69 5.22 -3.28
CA ALA A 382 -18.24 5.00 -3.10
C ALA A 382 -17.71 3.86 -3.99
N ALA A 383 -18.45 2.76 -4.07
CA ALA A 383 -18.10 1.61 -4.91
C ALA A 383 -18.14 1.96 -6.41
N ILE A 384 -19.18 2.70 -6.84
CA ILE A 384 -19.32 3.20 -8.21
C ILE A 384 -18.17 4.16 -8.52
N ALA A 385 -17.87 5.09 -7.63
CA ALA A 385 -16.80 6.07 -7.82
C ALA A 385 -15.43 5.39 -7.98
N TYR A 386 -15.13 4.40 -7.13
CA TYR A 386 -13.91 3.63 -7.24
C TYR A 386 -13.83 2.88 -8.58
N MET A 387 -14.88 2.15 -8.94
CA MET A 387 -14.93 1.38 -10.19
C MET A 387 -14.76 2.30 -11.42
N ILE A 388 -15.48 3.42 -11.50
CA ILE A 388 -15.40 4.36 -12.63
C ILE A 388 -14.02 5.03 -12.69
N THR A 389 -13.44 5.41 -11.56
CA THR A 389 -12.08 5.95 -11.51
C THR A 389 -11.07 4.95 -12.06
N MET A 390 -11.16 3.67 -11.67
CA MET A 390 -10.27 2.63 -12.18
C MET A 390 -10.51 2.33 -13.65
N LEU A 391 -11.76 2.42 -14.13
CA LEU A 391 -12.08 2.31 -15.56
C LEU A 391 -11.44 3.45 -16.36
N LEU A 392 -11.57 4.68 -15.89
CA LEU A 392 -10.95 5.86 -16.52
C LEU A 392 -9.43 5.70 -16.65
N LEU A 393 -8.78 5.31 -15.54
CA LEU A 393 -7.34 5.05 -15.56
C LEU A 393 -6.98 3.91 -16.50
N THR A 394 -7.75 2.83 -16.52
CA THR A 394 -7.53 1.69 -17.43
C THR A 394 -7.54 2.16 -18.88
N VAL A 395 -8.53 2.98 -19.26
CA VAL A 395 -8.62 3.54 -20.63
C VAL A 395 -7.40 4.38 -20.96
N PHE A 396 -6.98 5.27 -20.07
CA PHE A 396 -5.81 6.12 -20.28
C PHE A 396 -4.51 5.33 -20.38
N PHE A 397 -4.29 4.37 -19.49
CA PHE A 397 -3.11 3.51 -19.53
C PHE A 397 -3.07 2.64 -20.79
N LEU A 398 -4.21 2.05 -21.19
CA LEU A 398 -4.28 1.25 -22.43
C LEU A 398 -4.00 2.12 -23.68
N ALA A 399 -4.58 3.30 -23.76
CA ALA A 399 -4.30 4.24 -24.85
C ALA A 399 -2.82 4.62 -24.92
N ALA A 400 -2.20 4.91 -23.76
CA ALA A 400 -0.77 5.22 -23.68
C ALA A 400 0.12 4.01 -24.07
N VAL A 401 -0.24 2.80 -23.66
CA VAL A 401 0.49 1.57 -24.05
C VAL A 401 0.39 1.34 -25.56
N ILE A 402 -0.79 1.50 -26.15
CA ILE A 402 -0.97 1.35 -27.61
C ILE A 402 -0.14 2.41 -28.36
N PHE A 403 -0.12 3.65 -27.87
CA PHE A 403 0.71 4.71 -28.44
C PHE A 403 2.20 4.39 -28.37
N GLY A 404 2.68 3.93 -27.21
CA GLY A 404 4.08 3.53 -27.00
C GLY A 404 4.50 2.39 -27.95
N LEU A 405 3.63 1.38 -28.12
CA LEU A 405 3.89 0.27 -29.05
C LEU A 405 3.97 0.71 -30.52
N ARG A 406 3.21 1.73 -30.93
CA ARG A 406 3.27 2.26 -32.30
C ARG A 406 4.57 3.05 -32.55
N LYS A 407 5.09 3.74 -31.52
CA LYS A 407 6.33 4.52 -31.64
C LYS A 407 7.57 3.64 -31.81
N VAL A 408 7.54 2.43 -31.28
CA VAL A 408 8.66 1.45 -31.40
C VAL A 408 8.67 0.73 -32.74
N LYS A 409 7.52 0.66 -33.45
CA LYS A 409 7.43 0.06 -34.78
C LYS A 409 7.92 0.98 -35.92
N LYS A 410 8.16 2.25 -35.63
CA LYS A 410 8.80 3.21 -36.54
C LYS A 410 10.28 3.37 -36.18
#